data_45cb72684e899eb16a43d08aba4012c1
#
_entry.id   45cb72684e899eb16a43d08aba4012c1
#
_cell.length_a   1.000
_cell.length_b   1.000
_cell.length_c   1.000
_cell.angle_alpha   90.00
_cell.angle_beta   90.00
_cell.angle_gamma   90.00
#
_symmetry.space_group_name_H-M   'P 1'
#
loop_
_entity.id
_entity.type
_entity.pdbx_description
1 polymer ?
#
loop_
_entity_poly.entity_id
_entity_poly.type
_entity_poly.pdbx_seq_one_letter_code
_entity_poly.pdbx_strand_id
1 'polypeptide(L)'
;MADINSIISLIDEYLETTRQNCAEANEISMYLDKNGALRHAGYGLPFRKLLRAGKIPNAEQPGGKGTSWYIRHSGSSSKPMVSLAAKKAQTVAPEVYSLVNQTVGLTPVSDSESEILILGTLPGKVSLQTQQYYANRGNQFWSIIASLFNDVLPASYEDRLFLLKKHRIALWDVLNSAKRDSSLDSDIENPIANDILDFVLEHPKLRIIGLNGGKASDYFKTYVDLHRLPTRIQVITLPSTSASNTHLNMKAKINIWKSILK
;
A
#
# COMPACT_ATOMS: atom_id res chain seq x y z
N MET A 1 11.29 -2.99 -27.21
CA MET A 1 11.50 -2.24 -25.96
C MET A 1 12.46 -1.12 -26.31
N ALA A 2 12.09 0.14 -26.03
CA ALA A 2 13.01 1.26 -26.21
C ALA A 2 14.27 1.06 -25.34
N ASP A 3 15.41 1.58 -25.79
CA ASP A 3 16.60 1.60 -24.96
C ASP A 3 16.44 2.60 -23.79
N ILE A 4 17.32 2.50 -22.80
CA ILE A 4 17.18 3.29 -21.57
C ILE A 4 17.29 4.81 -21.82
N ASN A 5 18.09 5.24 -22.80
CA ASN A 5 18.26 6.65 -23.10
C ASN A 5 17.00 7.22 -23.77
N SER A 6 16.35 6.45 -24.63
CA SER A 6 15.05 6.82 -25.20
C SER A 6 13.97 6.97 -24.13
N ILE A 7 13.98 6.08 -23.12
CA ILE A 7 13.06 6.17 -21.98
C ILE A 7 13.32 7.45 -21.17
N ILE A 8 14.58 7.77 -20.88
CA ILE A 8 14.96 8.99 -20.15
C ILE A 8 14.54 10.23 -20.92
N SER A 9 14.80 10.30 -22.24
CA SER A 9 14.39 11.42 -23.08
C SER A 9 12.88 11.65 -23.08
N LEU A 10 12.07 10.57 -23.12
CA LEU A 10 10.61 10.69 -23.04
C LEU A 10 10.13 11.15 -21.67
N ILE A 11 10.84 10.80 -20.60
CA ILE A 11 10.55 11.30 -19.25
C ILE A 11 10.80 12.80 -19.18
N ASP A 12 11.93 13.26 -19.71
CA ASP A 12 12.29 14.66 -19.74
C ASP A 12 11.28 15.47 -20.58
N GLU A 13 10.91 14.97 -21.76
CA GLU A 13 9.87 15.55 -22.62
C GLU A 13 8.51 15.66 -21.90
N TYR A 14 8.11 14.62 -21.14
CA TYR A 14 6.89 14.65 -20.34
C TYR A 14 6.93 15.77 -19.30
N LEU A 15 8.02 15.88 -18.54
CA LEU A 15 8.18 16.89 -17.50
C LEU A 15 8.20 18.32 -18.08
N GLU A 16 8.86 18.54 -19.23
CA GLU A 16 8.89 19.80 -19.93
C GLU A 16 7.50 20.20 -20.46
N THR A 17 6.83 19.26 -21.16
CA THR A 17 5.50 19.49 -21.74
C THR A 17 4.45 19.79 -20.69
N THR A 18 4.49 19.09 -19.55
CA THR A 18 3.57 19.29 -18.43
C THR A 18 4.00 20.45 -17.51
N ARG A 19 5.17 21.03 -17.73
CA ARG A 19 5.78 22.05 -16.87
C ARG A 19 5.91 21.62 -15.40
N GLN A 20 6.12 20.31 -15.18
CA GLN A 20 6.29 19.75 -13.85
C GLN A 20 7.78 19.64 -13.51
N ASN A 21 8.15 19.96 -12.26
CA ASN A 21 9.51 19.76 -11.76
C ASN A 21 9.79 18.30 -11.40
N CYS A 22 8.75 17.51 -11.15
CA CYS A 22 8.80 16.06 -10.91
C CYS A 22 7.42 15.45 -11.19
N ALA A 23 7.38 14.17 -11.49
CA ALA A 23 6.15 13.41 -11.67
C ALA A 23 6.22 12.05 -10.95
N GLU A 24 5.06 11.49 -10.63
CA GLU A 24 4.99 10.15 -10.06
C GLU A 24 5.27 9.07 -11.11
N ALA A 25 5.86 7.96 -10.65
CA ALA A 25 6.20 6.85 -11.54
C ALA A 25 5.01 6.29 -12.32
N ASN A 26 3.81 6.36 -11.75
CA ASN A 26 2.60 5.88 -12.41
C ASN A 26 2.24 6.76 -13.62
N GLU A 27 2.27 8.08 -13.47
CA GLU A 27 2.00 9.05 -14.56
C GLU A 27 3.00 8.86 -15.71
N ILE A 28 4.29 8.80 -15.37
CA ILE A 28 5.36 8.57 -16.35
C ILE A 28 5.20 7.21 -17.05
N SER A 29 4.88 6.16 -16.31
CA SER A 29 4.68 4.83 -16.89
C SER A 29 3.52 4.79 -17.89
N MET A 30 2.42 5.50 -17.62
CA MET A 30 1.30 5.65 -18.56
C MET A 30 1.71 6.41 -19.83
N TYR A 31 2.50 7.46 -19.66
CA TYR A 31 3.03 8.23 -20.81
C TYR A 31 3.96 7.39 -21.67
N LEU A 32 4.86 6.61 -21.06
CA LEU A 32 5.78 5.72 -21.77
C LEU A 32 5.05 4.62 -22.55
N ASP A 33 3.95 4.10 -22.03
CA ASP A 33 3.11 3.10 -22.71
C ASP A 33 2.40 3.73 -23.92
N LYS A 34 1.81 4.91 -23.73
CA LYS A 34 1.14 5.67 -24.80
C LYS A 34 2.10 5.95 -25.96
N ASN A 35 3.37 6.17 -25.69
CA ASN A 35 4.41 6.41 -26.69
C ASN A 35 5.12 5.13 -27.16
N GLY A 36 4.62 3.95 -26.77
CA GLY A 36 5.15 2.65 -27.21
C GLY A 36 6.56 2.31 -26.69
N ALA A 37 7.10 3.10 -25.77
CA ALA A 37 8.46 2.93 -25.25
C ALA A 37 8.56 1.83 -24.22
N LEU A 38 7.59 1.75 -23.30
CA LEU A 38 7.56 0.74 -22.24
C LEU A 38 6.11 0.44 -21.84
N ARG A 39 5.70 -0.82 -21.89
CA ARG A 39 4.34 -1.23 -21.53
C ARG A 39 4.01 -0.86 -20.08
N HIS A 40 2.86 -0.23 -19.85
CA HIS A 40 2.28 0.00 -18.53
C HIS A 40 1.57 -1.27 -18.01
N ALA A 41 2.28 -2.42 -18.03
CA ALA A 41 1.77 -3.66 -17.48
C ALA A 41 1.93 -3.68 -15.95
N GLY A 42 0.90 -4.14 -15.22
CA GLY A 42 0.97 -4.25 -13.75
C GLY A 42 1.27 -2.90 -13.07
N TYR A 43 0.50 -1.84 -13.39
CA TYR A 43 0.73 -0.48 -12.87
C TYR A 43 2.15 0.03 -13.04
N GLY A 44 2.71 -0.16 -14.23
CA GLY A 44 4.06 0.29 -14.53
C GLY A 44 5.16 -0.58 -13.93
N LEU A 45 4.88 -1.87 -13.65
CA LEU A 45 5.89 -2.79 -13.12
C LEU A 45 7.20 -2.82 -13.93
N PRO A 46 7.20 -2.82 -15.29
CA PRO A 46 8.42 -2.73 -16.07
C PRO A 46 9.22 -1.45 -15.77
N PHE A 47 8.54 -0.31 -15.62
CA PHE A 47 9.17 0.96 -15.28
C PHE A 47 9.72 0.95 -13.85
N ARG A 48 8.94 0.46 -12.89
CA ARG A 48 9.37 0.35 -11.48
C ARG A 48 10.56 -0.59 -11.29
N LYS A 49 10.71 -1.62 -12.14
CA LYS A 49 11.93 -2.44 -12.17
C LYS A 49 13.17 -1.63 -12.57
N LEU A 50 13.04 -0.71 -13.54
CA LEU A 50 14.13 0.19 -13.92
C LEU A 50 14.47 1.16 -12.80
N LEU A 51 13.47 1.70 -12.10
CA LEU A 51 13.65 2.58 -10.93
C LEU A 51 14.41 1.86 -9.80
N ARG A 52 13.96 0.66 -9.43
CA ARG A 52 14.63 -0.16 -8.39
C ARG A 52 16.05 -0.56 -8.76
N ALA A 53 16.31 -0.75 -10.04
CA ALA A 53 17.66 -1.06 -10.56
C ALA A 53 18.56 0.18 -10.69
N GLY A 54 18.08 1.38 -10.29
CA GLY A 54 18.84 2.63 -10.40
C GLY A 54 19.16 3.05 -11.85
N LYS A 55 18.33 2.58 -12.83
CA LYS A 55 18.57 2.87 -14.26
C LYS A 55 17.99 4.22 -14.69
N ILE A 56 17.12 4.82 -13.90
CA ILE A 56 16.52 6.13 -14.18
C ILE A 56 17.17 7.15 -13.25
N PRO A 57 17.87 8.17 -13.80
CA PRO A 57 18.51 9.21 -13.00
C PRO A 57 17.45 10.07 -12.28
N ASN A 58 17.84 10.65 -11.15
CA ASN A 58 16.99 11.58 -10.38
C ASN A 58 15.63 11.01 -9.96
N ALA A 59 15.54 9.68 -9.82
CA ALA A 59 14.39 8.97 -9.27
C ALA A 59 14.60 8.73 -7.77
N GLU A 60 13.63 9.11 -6.95
CA GLU A 60 13.69 9.03 -5.48
C GLU A 60 12.40 8.47 -4.90
N GLN A 61 12.52 7.75 -3.77
CA GLN A 61 11.40 7.36 -2.90
C GLN A 61 11.52 8.12 -1.56
N PRO A 62 10.96 9.32 -1.43
CA PRO A 62 11.17 10.17 -0.24
C PRO A 62 10.69 9.55 1.06
N GLY A 63 9.67 8.68 1.01
CA GLY A 63 9.13 7.95 2.16
C GLY A 63 9.80 6.59 2.42
N GLY A 64 10.84 6.23 1.66
CA GLY A 64 11.50 4.94 1.77
C GLY A 64 10.81 3.80 1.02
N LYS A 65 11.30 2.57 1.22
CA LYS A 65 10.83 1.39 0.50
C LYS A 65 9.32 1.15 0.71
N GLY A 66 8.57 1.02 -0.38
CA GLY A 66 7.12 0.81 -0.37
C GLY A 66 6.29 2.08 -0.61
N THR A 67 6.92 3.27 -0.74
CA THR A 67 6.24 4.51 -1.09
C THR A 67 6.31 4.81 -2.59
N SER A 68 5.58 5.85 -3.05
CA SER A 68 5.63 6.30 -4.45
C SER A 68 7.03 6.73 -4.86
N TRP A 69 7.42 6.39 -6.09
CA TRP A 69 8.59 6.93 -6.75
C TRP A 69 8.26 8.26 -7.41
N TYR A 70 9.17 9.21 -7.29
CA TYR A 70 9.13 10.50 -7.96
C TYR A 70 10.36 10.66 -8.83
N ILE A 71 10.17 11.13 -10.05
CA ILE A 71 11.22 11.29 -11.05
C ILE A 71 11.31 12.76 -11.45
N ARG A 72 12.52 13.28 -11.49
CA ARG A 72 12.82 14.63 -11.97
C ARG A 72 13.52 14.58 -13.32
N HIS A 73 13.55 15.70 -14.01
CA HIS A 73 14.30 15.87 -15.26
C HIS A 73 15.76 15.44 -15.10
N SER A 74 16.29 14.71 -16.07
CA SER A 74 17.65 14.15 -16.00
C SER A 74 18.75 15.20 -15.84
N GLY A 75 18.54 16.40 -16.40
CA GLY A 75 19.44 17.56 -16.27
C GLY A 75 19.31 18.35 -14.96
N SER A 76 18.41 17.96 -14.03
CA SER A 76 18.25 18.67 -12.76
C SER A 76 19.41 18.39 -11.81
N SER A 77 20.04 19.44 -11.26
CA SER A 77 21.05 19.27 -10.20
C SER A 77 20.40 18.68 -8.94
N SER A 78 21.01 17.64 -8.38
CA SER A 78 20.50 16.83 -7.29
C SER A 78 20.44 17.60 -5.95
N LYS A 79 19.34 18.32 -5.68
CA LYS A 79 18.97 18.66 -4.30
C LYS A 79 17.92 17.65 -3.80
N PRO A 80 18.05 17.09 -2.59
CA PRO A 80 17.09 16.13 -2.06
C PRO A 80 15.66 16.67 -2.06
N MET A 81 14.68 15.83 -2.40
CA MET A 81 13.25 16.22 -2.50
C MET A 81 12.65 16.77 -1.18
N VAL A 82 13.27 16.51 -0.04
CA VAL A 82 12.88 17.07 1.26
C VAL A 82 12.82 18.61 1.22
N SER A 83 13.67 19.27 0.42
CA SER A 83 13.66 20.74 0.28
C SER A 83 12.56 21.27 -0.66
N LEU A 84 12.06 20.46 -1.58
CA LEU A 84 10.99 20.83 -2.52
C LEU A 84 9.60 20.73 -1.90
N ALA A 85 9.37 19.72 -1.04
CA ALA A 85 8.13 19.63 -0.26
C ALA A 85 7.95 20.86 0.66
N ALA A 86 9.05 21.33 1.29
CA ALA A 86 9.02 22.52 2.15
C ALA A 86 8.83 23.84 1.37
N LYS A 87 9.34 23.94 0.13
CA LYS A 87 9.15 25.15 -0.70
C LYS A 87 7.80 25.22 -1.42
N LYS A 88 7.19 24.07 -1.77
CA LYS A 88 5.82 24.02 -2.33
C LYS A 88 4.77 24.48 -1.31
N ALA A 89 5.03 24.32 -0.02
CA ALA A 89 4.12 24.76 1.06
C ALA A 89 3.97 26.31 1.14
N GLN A 90 4.81 27.10 0.45
CA GLN A 90 4.76 28.57 0.52
C GLN A 90 4.11 29.28 -0.67
N THR A 91 3.76 28.59 -1.78
CA THR A 91 3.34 29.28 -3.02
C THR A 91 2.12 28.74 -3.76
N VAL A 92 1.36 27.75 -3.26
CA VAL A 92 0.20 27.19 -3.96
C VAL A 92 -1.04 27.12 -3.06
N ALA A 93 -2.13 27.61 -3.63
CA ALA A 93 -3.51 27.65 -3.15
C ALA A 93 -4.10 26.27 -2.66
N PRO A 94 -5.33 26.22 -2.19
CA PRO A 94 -5.87 25.33 -1.12
C PRO A 94 -5.68 23.80 -1.26
N GLU A 95 -5.26 23.26 -2.38
CA GLU A 95 -5.04 21.82 -2.56
C GLU A 95 -3.85 21.26 -1.76
N VAL A 96 -2.83 22.07 -1.49
CA VAL A 96 -1.63 21.65 -0.72
C VAL A 96 -1.91 21.55 0.79
N TYR A 97 -2.94 22.26 1.28
CA TYR A 97 -3.39 22.16 2.67
C TYR A 97 -3.96 20.77 3.00
N SER A 98 -4.41 20.01 1.99
CA SER A 98 -4.97 18.66 2.20
C SER A 98 -3.89 17.61 2.52
N LEU A 99 -2.65 17.81 2.08
CA LEU A 99 -1.54 16.86 2.31
C LEU A 99 -0.86 17.04 3.69
N VAL A 100 -0.95 18.21 4.28
CA VAL A 100 -0.28 18.52 5.57
C VAL A 100 -0.94 17.80 6.76
N ASN A 101 -2.20 17.35 6.62
CA ASN A 101 -2.96 16.67 7.67
C ASN A 101 -3.27 15.20 7.34
N GLN A 102 -2.55 14.56 6.42
CA GLN A 102 -2.79 13.17 6.10
C GLN A 102 -2.15 12.22 7.13
N THR A 103 -2.95 11.29 7.60
CA THR A 103 -2.51 10.12 8.34
C THR A 103 -1.89 9.14 7.36
N VAL A 104 -0.58 8.89 7.45
CA VAL A 104 0.12 7.89 6.62
C VAL A 104 0.06 6.53 7.33
N GLY A 105 -0.25 5.47 6.57
CA GLY A 105 -0.33 4.10 7.04
C GLY A 105 1.04 3.49 7.39
N LEU A 106 1.00 2.22 7.81
CA LEU A 106 2.20 1.44 8.14
C LEU A 106 2.72 0.70 6.90
N THR A 107 4.03 0.39 6.92
CA THR A 107 4.62 -0.49 5.90
C THR A 107 4.08 -1.91 6.00
N PRO A 108 4.00 -2.66 4.89
CA PRO A 108 3.52 -4.04 4.93
C PRO A 108 4.45 -4.95 5.76
N VAL A 109 3.85 -5.92 6.42
CA VAL A 109 4.56 -7.06 7.02
C VAL A 109 4.43 -8.23 6.04
N SER A 110 5.53 -8.66 5.45
CA SER A 110 5.53 -9.77 4.48
C SER A 110 6.92 -10.39 4.32
N ASP A 111 6.96 -11.56 3.73
CA ASP A 111 8.17 -12.17 3.18
C ASP A 111 7.86 -12.90 1.85
N SER A 112 8.89 -13.48 1.22
CA SER A 112 8.75 -14.21 -0.05
C SER A 112 7.90 -15.48 0.05
N GLU A 113 7.63 -15.96 1.27
CA GLU A 113 6.86 -17.18 1.54
C GLU A 113 5.39 -16.88 1.83
N SER A 114 4.98 -15.61 1.87
CA SER A 114 3.63 -15.21 2.16
C SER A 114 2.62 -15.76 1.15
N GLU A 115 1.61 -16.46 1.63
CA GLU A 115 0.54 -17.07 0.83
C GLU A 115 -0.82 -16.40 1.03
N ILE A 116 -1.02 -15.74 2.17
CA ILE A 116 -2.25 -15.06 2.55
C ILE A 116 -1.92 -13.60 2.82
N LEU A 117 -2.63 -12.67 2.20
CA LEU A 117 -2.55 -11.24 2.50
C LEU A 117 -3.81 -10.81 3.25
N ILE A 118 -3.66 -10.32 4.47
CA ILE A 118 -4.78 -9.69 5.18
C ILE A 118 -4.66 -8.16 5.00
N LEU A 119 -5.75 -7.55 4.56
CA LEU A 119 -5.84 -6.11 4.36
C LEU A 119 -6.83 -5.48 5.33
N GLY A 120 -6.34 -4.54 6.16
CA GLY A 120 -7.16 -3.58 6.88
C GLY A 120 -7.55 -2.40 6.00
N THR A 121 -8.19 -1.38 6.60
CA THR A 121 -8.53 -0.12 5.91
C THR A 121 -7.37 0.86 5.99
N LEU A 122 -7.06 1.31 7.19
CA LEU A 122 -5.99 2.25 7.56
C LEU A 122 -5.72 2.08 9.06
N PRO A 123 -4.46 2.12 9.54
CA PRO A 123 -4.16 1.91 10.94
C PRO A 123 -4.80 2.97 11.85
N GLY A 124 -5.34 2.56 13.00
CA GLY A 124 -5.87 3.49 14.00
C GLY A 124 -4.75 4.24 14.74
N LYS A 125 -5.12 5.29 15.49
CA LYS A 125 -4.16 6.18 16.20
C LYS A 125 -3.16 5.42 17.06
N VAL A 126 -3.60 4.43 17.85
CA VAL A 126 -2.70 3.62 18.69
C VAL A 126 -1.69 2.85 17.85
N SER A 127 -2.12 2.24 16.74
CA SER A 127 -1.23 1.50 15.83
C SER A 127 -0.16 2.40 15.22
N LEU A 128 -0.53 3.63 14.83
CA LEU A 128 0.41 4.62 14.28
C LEU A 128 1.40 5.10 15.34
N GLN A 129 0.93 5.38 16.55
CA GLN A 129 1.79 5.83 17.66
C GLN A 129 2.82 4.78 18.07
N THR A 130 2.40 3.51 18.08
CA THR A 130 3.28 2.40 18.49
C THR A 130 4.01 1.76 17.30
N GLN A 131 3.70 2.15 16.06
CA GLN A 131 4.20 1.52 14.83
C GLN A 131 3.92 0.01 14.78
N GLN A 132 2.71 -0.39 15.26
CA GLN A 132 2.30 -1.80 15.38
C GLN A 132 0.90 -2.01 14.82
N TYR A 133 0.73 -3.00 13.97
CA TYR A 133 -0.58 -3.40 13.47
C TYR A 133 -1.48 -3.91 14.59
N TYR A 134 -2.74 -3.46 14.57
CA TYR A 134 -3.78 -3.87 15.53
C TYR A 134 -3.36 -3.72 17.00
N ALA A 135 -2.66 -2.62 17.33
CA ALA A 135 -2.15 -2.35 18.67
C ALA A 135 -3.23 -2.00 19.70
N ASN A 136 -4.44 -1.61 19.27
CA ASN A 136 -5.54 -1.36 20.19
C ASN A 136 -5.93 -2.65 20.92
N ARG A 137 -5.90 -2.64 22.27
CA ARG A 137 -6.17 -3.82 23.12
C ARG A 137 -7.55 -4.43 22.90
N GLY A 138 -8.55 -3.64 22.46
CA GLY A 138 -9.88 -4.14 22.13
C GLY A 138 -9.97 -4.80 20.76
N ASN A 139 -8.95 -4.72 19.90
CA ASN A 139 -8.97 -5.35 18.60
C ASN A 139 -8.71 -6.85 18.71
N GLN A 140 -9.56 -7.64 18.06
CA GLN A 140 -9.55 -9.10 18.16
C GLN A 140 -8.62 -9.79 17.15
N PHE A 141 -7.92 -9.04 16.29
CA PHE A 141 -7.12 -9.61 15.20
C PHE A 141 -6.12 -10.67 15.67
N TRP A 142 -5.26 -10.32 16.62
CA TRP A 142 -4.22 -11.25 17.10
C TRP A 142 -4.79 -12.49 17.77
N SER A 143 -5.88 -12.34 18.52
CA SER A 143 -6.58 -13.45 19.14
C SER A 143 -7.24 -14.38 18.12
N ILE A 144 -7.80 -13.81 17.03
CA ILE A 144 -8.38 -14.58 15.93
C ILE A 144 -7.27 -15.35 15.22
N ILE A 145 -6.16 -14.69 14.83
CA ILE A 145 -5.04 -15.35 14.15
C ILE A 145 -4.49 -16.51 14.99
N ALA A 146 -4.19 -16.28 16.27
CA ALA A 146 -3.72 -17.36 17.16
C ALA A 146 -4.71 -18.53 17.22
N SER A 147 -6.01 -18.23 17.34
CA SER A 147 -7.05 -19.25 17.40
C SER A 147 -7.22 -20.06 16.11
N LEU A 148 -7.02 -19.43 14.94
CA LEU A 148 -7.12 -20.11 13.63
C LEU A 148 -6.12 -21.27 13.51
N PHE A 149 -4.93 -21.10 14.10
CA PHE A 149 -3.83 -22.04 13.98
C PHE A 149 -3.59 -22.85 15.28
N ASN A 150 -4.48 -22.72 16.27
CA ASN A 150 -4.34 -23.33 17.61
C ASN A 150 -3.02 -22.95 18.31
N ASP A 151 -2.51 -21.74 18.04
CA ASP A 151 -1.34 -21.19 18.69
C ASP A 151 -1.73 -20.37 19.94
N VAL A 152 -0.79 -20.19 20.84
CA VAL A 152 -0.93 -19.29 21.99
C VAL A 152 -0.83 -17.86 21.51
N LEU A 153 -1.69 -16.97 22.03
CA LEU A 153 -1.61 -15.54 21.72
C LEU A 153 -0.29 -14.95 22.24
N PRO A 154 0.61 -14.45 21.35
CA PRO A 154 1.89 -13.94 21.78
C PRO A 154 1.77 -12.60 22.55
N ALA A 155 2.60 -12.44 23.56
CA ALA A 155 2.62 -11.24 24.40
C ALA A 155 3.34 -10.05 23.70
N SER A 156 4.51 -10.32 23.09
CA SER A 156 5.29 -9.28 22.40
C SER A 156 4.80 -9.07 20.96
N TYR A 157 5.10 -7.90 20.39
CA TYR A 157 4.77 -7.64 18.98
C TYR A 157 5.68 -8.42 18.03
N GLU A 158 6.94 -8.60 18.39
CA GLU A 158 7.91 -9.40 17.65
C GLU A 158 7.43 -10.85 17.50
N ASP A 159 6.94 -11.46 18.59
CA ASP A 159 6.37 -12.82 18.54
C ASP A 159 5.09 -12.88 17.71
N ARG A 160 4.30 -11.80 17.70
CA ARG A 160 3.11 -11.69 16.83
C ARG A 160 3.52 -11.65 15.35
N LEU A 161 4.59 -10.91 15.00
CA LEU A 161 5.14 -10.90 13.64
C LEU A 161 5.70 -12.28 13.27
N PHE A 162 6.36 -12.96 14.21
CA PHE A 162 6.81 -14.33 14.01
C PHE A 162 5.65 -15.30 13.76
N LEU A 163 4.54 -15.15 14.48
CA LEU A 163 3.30 -15.92 14.26
C LEU A 163 2.77 -15.74 12.82
N LEU A 164 2.71 -14.52 12.31
CA LEU A 164 2.31 -14.28 10.91
C LEU A 164 3.25 -14.99 9.93
N LYS A 165 4.55 -14.83 10.11
CA LYS A 165 5.56 -15.47 9.27
C LYS A 165 5.47 -16.99 9.30
N LYS A 166 5.32 -17.59 10.50
CA LYS A 166 5.13 -19.04 10.69
C LYS A 166 3.98 -19.58 9.85
N HIS A 167 2.89 -18.80 9.71
CA HIS A 167 1.69 -19.19 8.97
C HIS A 167 1.60 -18.54 7.59
N ARG A 168 2.70 -17.99 7.07
CA ARG A 168 2.81 -17.40 5.73
C ARG A 168 1.77 -16.29 5.46
N ILE A 169 1.48 -15.51 6.50
CA ILE A 169 0.52 -14.41 6.44
C ILE A 169 1.27 -13.09 6.25
N ALA A 170 0.94 -12.38 5.18
CA ALA A 170 1.27 -10.98 5.01
C ALA A 170 0.15 -10.09 5.57
N LEU A 171 0.51 -8.90 6.04
CA LEU A 171 -0.40 -7.94 6.62
C LEU A 171 -0.14 -6.55 6.08
N TRP A 172 -1.19 -5.87 5.64
CA TRP A 172 -1.13 -4.49 5.18
C TRP A 172 -2.51 -3.82 5.30
N ASP A 173 -2.65 -2.63 4.71
CA ASP A 173 -3.92 -1.90 4.60
C ASP A 173 -4.21 -1.55 3.14
N VAL A 174 -5.49 -1.35 2.80
CA VAL A 174 -5.89 -0.91 1.46
C VAL A 174 -5.43 0.51 1.21
N LEU A 175 -5.51 1.37 2.23
CA LEU A 175 -5.14 2.77 2.11
C LEU A 175 -3.71 3.02 2.58
N ASN A 176 -2.96 3.76 1.77
CA ASN A 176 -1.65 4.29 2.11
C ASN A 176 -1.77 5.48 3.06
N SER A 177 -2.70 6.40 2.75
CA SER A 177 -2.92 7.58 3.58
C SER A 177 -4.33 8.12 3.42
N ALA A 178 -4.77 8.89 4.40
CA ALA A 178 -6.02 9.63 4.35
C ALA A 178 -6.03 10.76 5.37
N LYS A 179 -6.87 11.77 5.19
CA LYS A 179 -7.23 12.69 6.26
C LYS A 179 -8.22 12.00 7.19
N ARG A 180 -7.96 11.97 8.49
CA ARG A 180 -8.84 11.33 9.47
C ARG A 180 -8.59 11.89 10.87
N ASP A 181 -9.64 12.43 11.50
CA ASP A 181 -9.56 13.04 12.83
C ASP A 181 -9.70 12.02 13.97
N SER A 182 -10.33 10.87 13.71
CA SER A 182 -10.55 9.79 14.68
C SER A 182 -9.82 8.50 14.28
N SER A 183 -10.19 7.37 14.90
CA SER A 183 -9.78 6.03 14.46
C SER A 183 -10.91 5.29 13.73
N LEU A 184 -12.03 5.96 13.45
CA LEU A 184 -13.16 5.36 12.76
C LEU A 184 -12.97 5.45 11.24
N ASP A 185 -13.30 4.38 10.55
CA ASP A 185 -13.23 4.34 9.08
C ASP A 185 -14.32 5.21 8.41
N SER A 186 -15.34 5.65 9.17
CA SER A 186 -16.34 6.61 8.71
C SER A 186 -15.79 8.02 8.49
N ASP A 187 -14.71 8.37 9.18
CA ASP A 187 -14.14 9.71 9.21
C ASP A 187 -12.98 9.86 8.20
N ILE A 188 -12.82 8.88 7.31
CA ILE A 188 -11.79 8.89 6.27
C ILE A 188 -12.20 9.85 5.15
N GLU A 189 -11.37 10.86 4.91
CA GLU A 189 -11.47 11.83 3.81
C GLU A 189 -10.19 11.76 2.95
N ASN A 190 -10.34 12.05 1.66
CA ASN A 190 -9.23 12.10 0.68
C ASN A 190 -8.31 10.87 0.75
N PRO A 191 -8.85 9.65 0.65
CA PRO A 191 -8.06 8.43 0.75
C PRO A 191 -7.15 8.24 -0.46
N ILE A 192 -5.90 7.84 -0.19
CA ILE A 192 -4.92 7.41 -1.19
C ILE A 192 -4.68 5.92 -0.96
N ALA A 193 -4.87 5.11 -1.98
CA ALA A 193 -4.70 3.67 -1.88
C ALA A 193 -3.23 3.25 -1.95
N ASN A 194 -2.93 2.12 -1.33
CA ASN A 194 -1.70 1.37 -1.56
C ASN A 194 -1.74 0.65 -2.91
N ASP A 195 -0.56 0.37 -3.46
CA ASP A 195 -0.44 -0.41 -4.69
C ASP A 195 -0.51 -1.91 -4.41
N ILE A 196 -1.74 -2.37 -4.17
CA ILE A 196 -2.00 -3.77 -3.81
C ILE A 196 -1.67 -4.71 -4.98
N LEU A 197 -1.88 -4.27 -6.24
CA LEU A 197 -1.57 -5.12 -7.39
C LEU A 197 -0.07 -5.35 -7.53
N ASP A 198 0.76 -4.32 -7.37
CA ASP A 198 2.22 -4.47 -7.38
C ASP A 198 2.67 -5.38 -6.24
N PHE A 199 2.09 -5.20 -5.05
CA PHE A 199 2.38 -6.07 -3.91
C PHE A 199 2.08 -7.54 -4.24
N VAL A 200 0.93 -7.85 -4.83
CA VAL A 200 0.54 -9.20 -5.23
C VAL A 200 1.47 -9.79 -6.29
N LEU A 201 1.92 -8.95 -7.24
CA LEU A 201 2.86 -9.38 -8.29
C LEU A 201 4.26 -9.66 -7.74
N GLU A 202 4.69 -8.93 -6.71
CA GLU A 202 5.97 -9.13 -6.02
C GLU A 202 5.96 -10.35 -5.08
N HIS A 203 4.77 -10.86 -4.72
CA HIS A 203 4.59 -12.03 -3.87
C HIS A 203 3.91 -13.17 -4.64
N PRO A 204 4.64 -13.90 -5.50
CA PRO A 204 4.05 -14.89 -6.41
C PRO A 204 3.38 -16.07 -5.71
N LYS A 205 3.68 -16.32 -4.42
CA LYS A 205 3.06 -17.37 -3.62
C LYS A 205 1.70 -16.95 -3.03
N LEU A 206 1.34 -15.67 -3.08
CA LEU A 206 0.03 -15.23 -2.63
C LEU A 206 -1.08 -15.88 -3.44
N ARG A 207 -2.08 -16.37 -2.75
CA ARG A 207 -3.27 -17.03 -3.29
C ARG A 207 -4.57 -16.51 -2.68
N ILE A 208 -4.51 -15.93 -1.48
CA ILE A 208 -5.68 -15.41 -0.77
C ILE A 208 -5.44 -13.96 -0.36
N ILE A 209 -6.46 -13.12 -0.58
CA ILE A 209 -6.57 -11.78 0.01
C ILE A 209 -7.78 -11.77 0.94
N GLY A 210 -7.55 -11.65 2.23
CA GLY A 210 -8.57 -11.50 3.26
C GLY A 210 -8.80 -10.02 3.59
N LEU A 211 -10.01 -9.50 3.34
CA LEU A 211 -10.38 -8.12 3.61
C LEU A 211 -11.00 -8.02 5.00
N ASN A 212 -10.32 -7.40 5.95
CA ASN A 212 -10.71 -7.31 7.37
C ASN A 212 -11.80 -6.25 7.58
N GLY A 213 -13.03 -6.58 7.22
CA GLY A 213 -14.22 -5.76 7.39
C GLY A 213 -14.79 -5.18 6.10
N GLY A 214 -16.03 -4.70 6.18
CA GLY A 214 -16.75 -4.14 5.03
C GLY A 214 -16.05 -2.92 4.43
N LYS A 215 -15.53 -2.01 5.25
CA LYS A 215 -14.84 -0.81 4.76
C LYS A 215 -13.55 -1.14 3.99
N ALA A 216 -12.75 -2.10 4.46
CA ALA A 216 -11.62 -2.60 3.70
C ALA A 216 -12.07 -3.18 2.34
N SER A 217 -13.18 -3.91 2.32
CA SER A 217 -13.77 -4.45 1.10
C SER A 217 -14.25 -3.35 0.14
N ASP A 218 -14.90 -2.32 0.66
CA ASP A 218 -15.41 -1.20 -0.16
C ASP A 218 -14.26 -0.43 -0.82
N TYR A 219 -13.23 -0.07 -0.05
CA TYR A 219 -12.05 0.60 -0.58
C TYR A 219 -11.26 -0.30 -1.55
N PHE A 220 -11.11 -1.60 -1.23
CA PHE A 220 -10.47 -2.54 -2.13
C PHE A 220 -11.16 -2.59 -3.50
N LYS A 221 -12.48 -2.71 -3.55
CA LYS A 221 -13.27 -2.69 -4.79
C LYS A 221 -13.19 -1.36 -5.54
N THR A 222 -13.03 -0.25 -4.82
CA THR A 222 -12.94 1.09 -5.41
C THR A 222 -11.58 1.32 -6.09
N TYR A 223 -10.50 0.85 -5.46
CA TYR A 223 -9.14 1.22 -5.88
C TYR A 223 -8.35 0.10 -6.55
N VAL A 224 -8.77 -1.17 -6.41
CA VAL A 224 -8.09 -2.31 -7.02
C VAL A 224 -8.89 -2.84 -8.19
N ASP A 225 -8.31 -2.79 -9.38
CA ASP A 225 -8.92 -3.41 -10.57
C ASP A 225 -8.87 -4.93 -10.46
N LEU A 226 -10.03 -5.52 -10.14
CA LEU A 226 -10.17 -6.96 -9.94
C LEU A 226 -9.83 -7.79 -11.20
N HIS A 227 -10.03 -7.23 -12.40
CA HIS A 227 -9.70 -7.90 -13.67
C HIS A 227 -8.19 -8.05 -13.88
N ARG A 228 -7.39 -7.27 -13.15
CA ARG A 228 -5.94 -7.30 -13.23
C ARG A 228 -5.30 -8.18 -12.15
N LEU A 229 -6.08 -8.62 -11.16
CA LEU A 229 -5.57 -9.60 -10.19
C LEU A 229 -5.26 -10.93 -10.91
N PRO A 230 -4.12 -11.57 -10.60
CA PRO A 230 -3.83 -12.90 -11.11
C PRO A 230 -4.96 -13.90 -10.75
N THR A 231 -5.32 -14.77 -11.66
CA THR A 231 -6.41 -15.76 -11.49
C THR A 231 -6.21 -16.70 -10.31
N ARG A 232 -4.96 -16.83 -9.81
CA ARG A 232 -4.65 -17.59 -8.59
C ARG A 232 -5.14 -16.93 -7.31
N ILE A 233 -5.52 -15.65 -7.35
CA ILE A 233 -5.90 -14.89 -6.14
C ILE A 233 -7.39 -15.04 -5.87
N GLN A 234 -7.72 -15.57 -4.71
CA GLN A 234 -9.06 -15.55 -4.15
C GLN A 234 -9.21 -14.37 -3.19
N VAL A 235 -10.25 -13.55 -3.37
CA VAL A 235 -10.55 -12.41 -2.48
C VAL A 235 -11.73 -12.78 -1.57
N ILE A 236 -11.56 -12.63 -0.26
CA ILE A 236 -12.55 -13.02 0.75
C ILE A 236 -12.81 -11.83 1.68
N THR A 237 -14.06 -11.39 1.79
CA THR A 237 -14.45 -10.41 2.81
C THR A 237 -14.70 -11.09 4.14
N LEU A 238 -14.01 -10.63 5.18
CA LEU A 238 -14.03 -11.18 6.52
C LEU A 238 -14.75 -10.21 7.48
N PRO A 239 -15.36 -10.68 8.56
CA PRO A 239 -15.89 -9.80 9.59
C PRO A 239 -14.77 -9.01 10.26
N SER A 240 -14.98 -7.69 10.43
CA SER A 240 -14.00 -6.81 11.05
C SER A 240 -13.61 -7.27 12.46
N THR A 241 -12.31 -7.23 12.74
CA THR A 241 -11.74 -7.50 14.06
C THR A 241 -11.77 -6.30 15.00
N SER A 242 -12.23 -5.15 14.54
CA SER A 242 -12.38 -3.95 15.37
C SER A 242 -13.31 -4.21 16.56
N ALA A 243 -13.00 -3.60 17.70
CA ALA A 243 -13.83 -3.64 18.90
C ALA A 243 -15.23 -3.03 18.66
N SER A 244 -15.35 -2.10 17.71
CA SER A 244 -16.64 -1.48 17.33
C SER A 244 -17.57 -2.45 16.59
N ASN A 245 -17.06 -3.56 16.03
CA ASN A 245 -17.88 -4.58 15.40
C ASN A 245 -18.40 -5.57 16.44
N THR A 246 -19.57 -5.28 17.01
CA THR A 246 -20.24 -6.07 18.06
C THR A 246 -21.29 -7.03 17.50
N HIS A 247 -21.58 -7.01 16.20
CA HIS A 247 -22.62 -7.85 15.57
C HIS A 247 -22.33 -9.35 15.65
N LEU A 248 -21.06 -9.73 15.71
CA LEU A 248 -20.63 -11.13 15.82
C LEU A 248 -19.75 -11.31 17.05
N ASN A 249 -20.01 -12.38 17.81
CA ASN A 249 -19.12 -12.78 18.88
C ASN A 249 -17.81 -13.39 18.31
N MET A 250 -16.81 -13.52 19.16
CA MET A 250 -15.47 -14.02 18.80
C MET A 250 -15.52 -15.38 18.10
N LYS A 251 -16.31 -16.33 18.61
CA LYS A 251 -16.43 -17.68 18.05
C LYS A 251 -16.99 -17.67 16.63
N ALA A 252 -18.01 -16.86 16.39
CA ALA A 252 -18.59 -16.68 15.05
C ALA A 252 -17.59 -16.05 14.08
N LYS A 253 -16.84 -15.03 14.53
CA LYS A 253 -15.77 -14.42 13.72
C LYS A 253 -14.72 -15.45 13.34
N ILE A 254 -14.18 -16.21 14.29
CA ILE A 254 -13.18 -17.26 14.04
C ILE A 254 -13.69 -18.27 13.00
N ASN A 255 -14.95 -18.71 13.11
CA ASN A 255 -15.52 -19.67 12.15
C ASN A 255 -15.55 -19.12 10.71
N ILE A 256 -15.85 -17.83 10.53
CA ILE A 256 -15.83 -17.21 9.21
C ILE A 256 -14.39 -17.02 8.73
N TRP A 257 -13.49 -16.56 9.61
CA TRP A 257 -12.09 -16.37 9.30
C TRP A 257 -11.37 -17.65 8.86
N LYS A 258 -11.84 -18.84 9.26
CA LYS A 258 -11.32 -20.13 8.75
C LYS A 258 -11.37 -20.26 7.23
N SER A 259 -12.15 -19.46 6.54
CA SER A 259 -12.20 -19.45 5.07
C SER A 259 -10.86 -19.10 4.40
N ILE A 260 -9.95 -18.42 5.10
CA ILE A 260 -8.61 -18.12 4.58
C ILE A 260 -7.64 -19.33 4.66
N LEU A 261 -8.05 -20.43 5.28
CA LEU A 261 -7.24 -21.64 5.41
C LEU A 261 -7.53 -22.67 4.31
N LYS A 262 -8.47 -22.40 3.42
CA LYS A 262 -8.87 -23.26 2.32
C LYS A 262 -8.06 -22.91 1.09
#